data_aa06d8c23eb4e1721fae1da78c9ee1a5
#
_entry.id   aa06d8c23eb4e1721fae1da78c9ee1a5
#
_cell.length_a   1.000
_cell.length_b   1.000
_cell.length_c   1.000
_cell.angle_alpha   90.00
_cell.angle_beta   90.00
_cell.angle_gamma   90.00
#
_symmetry.space_group_name_H-M   'P 1'
#
loop_
_entity.id
_entity.type
_entity.pdbx_description
1 polymer ?
#
loop_
_entity_poly.entity_id
_entity_poly.type
_entity_poly.pdbx_seq_one_letter_code
_entity_poly.pdbx_strand_id
1 'polypeptide(L)'
;MAIYSNAQPNLVYLKFNGEVVQEIKDFTKTHPYLIGQIRIDKNSLDFPDIQHGEQPVIHIGVVNLSDRPYEPVLMHLPPYLQTKVEPNVLQKGEKGVITLTLNSERLTGLGLTQTSVYLSRFSGDKVGDENEIPVSAILLPDFSGMTEVEKANAPAISLSTKEVDMSAILAKKSKARQDITITNTGRSPLQINKLQVFHPAVGVNLKKSVLQPGESTRLRVTVVKKNIGKKRRHLRLLMITNDPMQPKVEINIKAKQ
;
A
#
# COMPACT_ATOMS: atom_id res chain seq x y z
N MET A 1 -41.01 -16.31 -36.97
CA MET A 1 -40.67 -15.67 -38.25
C MET A 1 -41.43 -16.41 -39.34
N ALA A 2 -42.13 -15.71 -40.25
CA ALA A 2 -42.84 -16.29 -41.39
C ALA A 2 -41.98 -16.08 -42.64
N ILE A 3 -41.77 -17.14 -43.41
CA ILE A 3 -41.01 -17.12 -44.66
C ILE A 3 -41.98 -17.48 -45.77
N TYR A 4 -42.13 -16.58 -46.76
CA TYR A 4 -42.90 -16.80 -47.98
C TYR A 4 -41.97 -17.24 -49.12
N SER A 5 -42.32 -18.28 -49.82
CA SER A 5 -41.54 -18.76 -50.97
C SER A 5 -42.47 -19.18 -52.11
N ASN A 6 -41.91 -19.41 -53.30
CA ASN A 6 -42.61 -19.97 -54.45
C ASN A 6 -42.66 -21.50 -54.45
N ALA A 7 -42.17 -22.15 -53.39
CA ALA A 7 -42.26 -23.59 -53.17
C ALA A 7 -43.54 -23.95 -52.42
N GLN A 8 -43.93 -25.23 -52.48
CA GLN A 8 -45.06 -25.74 -51.66
C GLN A 8 -44.50 -26.43 -50.39
N PRO A 9 -44.96 -26.06 -49.17
CA PRO A 9 -45.87 -24.96 -48.86
C PRO A 9 -45.22 -23.58 -49.05
N ASN A 10 -45.98 -22.62 -49.58
CA ASN A 10 -45.49 -21.26 -49.85
C ASN A 10 -45.35 -20.40 -48.64
N LEU A 11 -45.71 -20.89 -47.45
CA LEU A 11 -45.54 -20.24 -46.18
C LEU A 11 -44.96 -21.22 -45.12
N VAL A 12 -43.81 -20.91 -44.61
CA VAL A 12 -43.13 -21.68 -43.54
C VAL A 12 -42.97 -20.80 -42.31
N TYR A 13 -43.43 -21.30 -41.18
CA TYR A 13 -43.20 -20.66 -39.88
C TYR A 13 -41.95 -21.26 -39.21
N LEU A 14 -40.93 -20.45 -39.02
CA LEU A 14 -39.80 -20.81 -38.15
C LEU A 14 -40.15 -20.43 -36.72
N LYS A 15 -40.22 -21.41 -35.83
CA LYS A 15 -40.30 -21.24 -34.39
C LYS A 15 -38.90 -21.26 -33.82
N PHE A 16 -38.54 -20.20 -33.13
CA PHE A 16 -37.33 -20.15 -32.29
C PHE A 16 -37.77 -20.42 -30.87
N ASN A 17 -37.30 -21.50 -30.29
CA ASN A 17 -37.42 -21.75 -28.86
C ASN A 17 -36.02 -21.51 -28.27
N GLY A 18 -35.94 -20.63 -27.34
CA GLY A 18 -34.71 -20.35 -26.61
C GLY A 18 -35.03 -20.02 -25.15
N GLU A 19 -34.20 -20.47 -24.28
CA GLU A 19 -34.23 -20.07 -22.88
C GLU A 19 -33.36 -18.81 -22.73
N VAL A 20 -33.94 -17.75 -22.19
CA VAL A 20 -33.14 -16.55 -21.87
C VAL A 20 -32.35 -16.86 -20.60
N VAL A 21 -31.13 -17.32 -20.79
CA VAL A 21 -30.22 -17.52 -19.66
C VAL A 21 -29.60 -16.18 -19.34
N GLN A 22 -29.80 -15.71 -18.12
CA GLN A 22 -29.10 -14.54 -17.63
C GLN A 22 -27.60 -14.88 -17.54
N GLU A 23 -26.77 -14.17 -18.29
CA GLU A 23 -25.33 -14.37 -18.24
C GLU A 23 -24.82 -14.14 -16.80
N ILE A 24 -24.37 -15.19 -16.12
CA ILE A 24 -23.76 -15.08 -14.81
C ILE A 24 -22.36 -14.48 -15.03
N LYS A 25 -22.27 -13.17 -14.86
CA LYS A 25 -20.98 -12.47 -14.92
C LYS A 25 -20.11 -12.89 -13.73
N ASP A 26 -19.04 -13.61 -14.03
CA ASP A 26 -18.04 -13.96 -13.02
C ASP A 26 -17.06 -12.80 -12.82
N PHE A 27 -17.12 -12.15 -11.66
CA PHE A 27 -16.25 -11.06 -11.28
C PHE A 27 -15.03 -11.50 -10.47
N THR A 28 -14.87 -12.78 -10.17
CA THR A 28 -13.81 -13.29 -9.28
C THR A 28 -12.39 -12.99 -9.80
N LYS A 29 -12.20 -12.97 -11.11
CA LYS A 29 -10.90 -12.66 -11.74
C LYS A 29 -10.54 -11.17 -11.68
N THR A 30 -11.54 -10.29 -11.83
CA THR A 30 -11.33 -8.83 -11.89
C THR A 30 -11.48 -8.17 -10.53
N HIS A 31 -12.30 -8.72 -9.64
CA HIS A 31 -12.58 -8.23 -8.29
C HIS A 31 -12.50 -9.43 -7.32
N PRO A 32 -11.27 -9.88 -6.98
CA PRO A 32 -11.07 -11.13 -6.25
C PRO A 32 -11.52 -11.07 -4.78
N TYR A 33 -11.57 -9.88 -4.19
CA TYR A 33 -11.84 -9.73 -2.77
C TYR A 33 -13.33 -9.50 -2.52
N LEU A 34 -13.89 -10.20 -1.52
CA LEU A 34 -15.29 -10.12 -1.14
C LEU A 34 -15.43 -9.48 0.24
N ILE A 35 -16.23 -8.43 0.33
CA ILE A 35 -16.61 -7.75 1.56
C ILE A 35 -18.14 -7.78 1.65
N GLY A 36 -18.69 -8.70 2.45
CA GLY A 36 -20.12 -8.97 2.45
C GLY A 36 -20.62 -9.45 1.07
N GLN A 37 -21.48 -8.68 0.41
CA GLN A 37 -21.98 -8.93 -0.95
C GLN A 37 -21.34 -7.98 -1.99
N ILE A 38 -20.25 -7.32 -1.64
CA ILE A 38 -19.54 -6.38 -2.49
C ILE A 38 -18.19 -6.99 -2.85
N ARG A 39 -17.83 -6.94 -4.13
CA ARG A 39 -16.47 -7.33 -4.56
C ARG A 39 -15.65 -6.12 -4.90
N ILE A 40 -14.36 -6.19 -4.56
CA ILE A 40 -13.37 -5.14 -4.86
C ILE A 40 -12.14 -5.75 -5.54
N ASP A 41 -11.43 -4.92 -6.29
CA ASP A 41 -10.21 -5.32 -7.02
C ASP A 41 -8.95 -5.29 -6.14
N LYS A 42 -8.96 -4.55 -5.02
CA LYS A 42 -7.82 -4.39 -4.10
C LYS A 42 -8.26 -4.49 -2.63
N ASN A 43 -7.48 -5.17 -1.82
CA ASN A 43 -7.71 -5.30 -0.37
C ASN A 43 -6.63 -4.60 0.48
N SER A 44 -5.71 -3.88 -0.16
CA SER A 44 -4.75 -2.95 0.46
C SER A 44 -4.48 -1.80 -0.50
N LEU A 45 -4.23 -0.62 0.05
CA LEU A 45 -4.05 0.61 -0.71
C LEU A 45 -2.70 1.21 -0.35
N ASP A 46 -1.70 0.88 -1.17
CA ASP A 46 -0.33 1.37 -0.97
C ASP A 46 -0.08 2.51 -1.96
N PHE A 47 -0.04 3.74 -1.45
CA PHE A 47 0.36 4.89 -2.25
C PHE A 47 1.83 4.80 -2.63
N PRO A 48 2.24 5.34 -3.79
CA PRO A 48 3.65 5.48 -4.14
C PRO A 48 4.38 6.35 -3.11
N ASP A 49 5.70 6.43 -3.21
CA ASP A 49 6.46 7.41 -2.45
C ASP A 49 6.01 8.82 -2.83
N ILE A 50 5.75 9.68 -1.85
CA ILE A 50 5.07 10.96 -2.02
C ILE A 50 5.98 12.07 -1.54
N GLN A 51 6.00 13.19 -2.27
CA GLN A 51 6.61 14.44 -1.82
C GLN A 51 5.54 15.40 -1.26
N HIS A 52 5.97 16.37 -0.48
CA HIS A 52 5.06 17.38 0.06
C HIS A 52 4.42 18.20 -1.09
N GLY A 53 3.11 18.44 -1.01
CA GLY A 53 2.34 19.12 -2.06
C GLY A 53 1.70 18.17 -3.09
N GLU A 54 2.14 16.91 -3.21
CA GLU A 54 1.53 15.95 -4.12
C GLU A 54 0.18 15.43 -3.62
N GLN A 55 -0.69 15.08 -4.58
CA GLN A 55 -2.00 14.51 -4.31
C GLN A 55 -2.21 13.22 -5.15
N PRO A 56 -1.50 12.14 -4.82
CA PRO A 56 -1.66 10.88 -5.54
C PRO A 56 -3.05 10.28 -5.34
N VAL A 57 -3.47 9.48 -6.32
CA VAL A 57 -4.79 8.88 -6.40
C VAL A 57 -4.69 7.37 -6.53
N ILE A 58 -5.54 6.64 -5.81
CA ILE A 58 -5.77 5.22 -6.00
C ILE A 58 -7.23 5.00 -6.41
N HIS A 59 -7.43 4.18 -7.44
CA HIS A 59 -8.76 3.72 -7.86
C HIS A 59 -9.02 2.32 -7.33
N ILE A 60 -10.20 2.12 -6.75
CA ILE A 60 -10.70 0.85 -6.25
C ILE A 60 -11.91 0.49 -7.09
N GLY A 61 -11.80 -0.57 -7.88
CA GLY A 61 -12.94 -1.13 -8.59
C GLY A 61 -13.87 -1.81 -7.60
N VAL A 62 -15.16 -1.57 -7.73
CA VAL A 62 -16.20 -2.14 -6.87
C VAL A 62 -17.34 -2.72 -7.69
N VAL A 63 -17.92 -3.84 -7.27
CA VAL A 63 -19.09 -4.48 -7.88
C VAL A 63 -20.10 -4.82 -6.81
N ASN A 64 -21.34 -4.44 -7.03
CA ASN A 64 -22.45 -4.82 -6.18
C ASN A 64 -23.01 -6.19 -6.61
N LEU A 65 -22.92 -7.21 -5.75
CA LEU A 65 -23.54 -8.53 -5.97
C LEU A 65 -24.84 -8.69 -5.20
N SER A 66 -25.22 -7.71 -4.37
CA SER A 66 -26.47 -7.77 -3.61
C SER A 66 -27.68 -7.53 -4.52
N ASP A 67 -28.84 -7.97 -4.08
CA ASP A 67 -30.13 -7.74 -4.79
C ASP A 67 -30.69 -6.31 -4.58
N ARG A 68 -29.98 -5.47 -3.81
CA ARG A 68 -30.37 -4.10 -3.48
C ARG A 68 -29.40 -3.09 -4.07
N PRO A 69 -29.86 -1.87 -4.41
CA PRO A 69 -28.97 -0.78 -4.75
C PRO A 69 -27.98 -0.53 -3.61
N TYR A 70 -26.74 -0.23 -3.97
CA TYR A 70 -25.64 -0.06 -3.02
C TYR A 70 -24.89 1.25 -3.25
N GLU A 71 -24.70 2.02 -2.20
CA GLU A 71 -23.88 3.22 -2.18
C GLU A 71 -22.52 2.88 -1.54
N PRO A 72 -21.43 2.82 -2.31
CA PRO A 72 -20.10 2.58 -1.75
C PRO A 72 -19.66 3.75 -0.86
N VAL A 73 -19.33 3.47 0.39
CA VAL A 73 -18.82 4.45 1.34
C VAL A 73 -17.57 3.90 2.01
N LEU A 74 -16.47 4.66 1.97
CA LEU A 74 -15.31 4.40 2.81
C LEU A 74 -15.46 5.19 4.12
N MET A 75 -15.49 4.44 5.21
CA MET A 75 -15.64 4.97 6.58
C MET A 75 -14.27 5.19 7.23
N HIS A 76 -14.22 6.03 8.27
CA HIS A 76 -13.03 6.35 9.07
C HIS A 76 -11.87 6.93 8.26
N LEU A 77 -12.21 7.79 7.30
CA LEU A 77 -11.19 8.52 6.52
C LEU A 77 -10.46 9.53 7.42
N PRO A 78 -9.12 9.42 7.54
CA PRO A 78 -8.35 10.47 8.19
C PRO A 78 -8.37 11.76 7.36
N PRO A 79 -8.05 12.94 7.95
CA PRO A 79 -8.17 14.23 7.28
C PRO A 79 -7.37 14.39 5.97
N TYR A 80 -6.32 13.58 5.79
CA TYR A 80 -5.48 13.58 4.59
C TYR A 80 -6.01 12.69 3.46
N LEU A 81 -7.12 11.96 3.64
CA LEU A 81 -7.76 11.14 2.61
C LEU A 81 -9.13 11.69 2.24
N GLN A 82 -9.41 11.71 0.94
CA GLN A 82 -10.70 12.10 0.37
C GLN A 82 -11.17 11.04 -0.62
N THR A 83 -12.48 10.85 -0.73
CA THR A 83 -13.08 9.87 -1.65
C THR A 83 -14.09 10.50 -2.58
N LYS A 84 -14.15 9.97 -3.80
CA LYS A 84 -15.21 10.20 -4.77
C LYS A 84 -15.65 8.84 -5.31
N VAL A 85 -16.95 8.64 -5.51
CA VAL A 85 -17.50 7.38 -6.01
C VAL A 85 -18.26 7.65 -7.29
N GLU A 86 -18.04 6.83 -8.32
CA GLU A 86 -18.72 6.92 -9.62
C GLU A 86 -19.08 5.53 -10.16
N PRO A 87 -20.36 5.26 -10.44
CA PRO A 87 -21.54 6.03 -10.06
C PRO A 87 -21.80 5.97 -8.54
N ASN A 88 -22.55 6.94 -8.01
CA ASN A 88 -22.82 7.02 -6.56
C ASN A 88 -23.65 5.82 -6.05
N VAL A 89 -24.49 5.24 -6.90
CA VAL A 89 -25.34 4.09 -6.57
C VAL A 89 -25.10 3.00 -7.58
N LEU A 90 -24.83 1.80 -7.12
CA LEU A 90 -24.60 0.62 -7.94
C LEU A 90 -25.81 -0.33 -7.87
N GLN A 91 -26.40 -0.66 -9.00
CA GLN A 91 -27.42 -1.71 -9.11
C GLN A 91 -26.77 -3.10 -9.03
N LYS A 92 -27.55 -4.16 -8.89
CA LYS A 92 -27.06 -5.53 -8.89
C LYS A 92 -26.21 -5.83 -10.15
N GLY A 93 -24.99 -6.32 -9.94
CA GLY A 93 -24.03 -6.63 -11.01
C GLY A 93 -23.38 -5.41 -11.65
N GLU A 94 -23.68 -4.20 -11.18
CA GLU A 94 -23.07 -2.98 -11.68
C GLU A 94 -21.70 -2.74 -11.06
N LYS A 95 -20.80 -2.18 -11.88
CA LYS A 95 -19.45 -1.79 -11.50
C LYS A 95 -19.37 -0.30 -11.22
N GLY A 96 -18.56 0.06 -10.26
CA GLY A 96 -18.19 1.44 -9.97
C GLY A 96 -16.72 1.57 -9.63
N VAL A 97 -16.29 2.80 -9.42
CA VAL A 97 -14.93 3.14 -9.01
C VAL A 97 -14.99 4.07 -7.81
N ILE A 98 -14.31 3.69 -6.77
CA ILE A 98 -14.01 4.57 -5.63
C ILE A 98 -12.63 5.18 -5.89
N THR A 99 -12.58 6.49 -6.03
CA THR A 99 -11.35 7.25 -6.17
C THR A 99 -10.91 7.74 -4.79
N LEU A 100 -9.77 7.28 -4.31
CA LEU A 100 -9.17 7.71 -3.05
C LEU A 100 -8.00 8.66 -3.35
N THR A 101 -8.11 9.91 -2.93
CA THR A 101 -7.07 10.94 -3.09
C THR A 101 -6.39 11.20 -1.76
N LEU A 102 -5.06 11.20 -1.76
CA LEU A 102 -4.27 11.59 -0.59
C LEU A 102 -3.77 13.02 -0.75
N ASN A 103 -3.99 13.87 0.25
CA ASN A 103 -3.41 15.21 0.33
C ASN A 103 -2.16 15.15 1.24
N SER A 104 -0.97 15.21 0.64
CA SER A 104 0.30 15.10 1.36
C SER A 104 0.59 16.29 2.29
N GLU A 105 0.00 17.45 2.06
CA GLU A 105 0.14 18.62 2.96
C GLU A 105 -0.48 18.39 4.33
N ARG A 106 -1.42 17.46 4.43
CA ARG A 106 -2.07 17.08 5.69
C ARG A 106 -1.39 15.92 6.41
N LEU A 107 -0.31 15.35 5.84
CA LEU A 107 0.52 14.38 6.54
C LEU A 107 1.42 15.08 7.56
N THR A 108 1.46 14.57 8.77
CA THR A 108 2.11 15.23 9.92
C THR A 108 3.60 14.95 10.06
N GLY A 109 4.22 14.20 9.15
CA GLY A 109 5.65 13.93 9.23
C GLY A 109 6.17 12.97 8.19
N LEU A 110 7.48 13.02 7.99
CA LEU A 110 8.20 12.16 7.04
C LEU A 110 8.13 10.68 7.42
N GLY A 111 8.25 9.82 6.42
CA GLY A 111 8.28 8.36 6.53
C GLY A 111 6.91 7.74 6.32
N LEU A 112 6.77 6.48 6.77
CA LEU A 112 5.57 5.68 6.58
C LEU A 112 4.46 6.12 7.54
N THR A 113 3.31 6.44 6.96
CA THR A 113 2.02 6.58 7.63
C THR A 113 1.16 5.38 7.26
N GLN A 114 0.56 4.74 8.25
CA GLN A 114 -0.37 3.61 8.07
C GLN A 114 -1.68 3.90 8.78
N THR A 115 -2.77 3.57 8.12
CA THR A 115 -4.12 3.64 8.65
C THR A 115 -4.98 2.53 8.05
N SER A 116 -6.22 2.41 8.51
CA SER A 116 -7.23 1.57 7.89
C SER A 116 -8.45 2.39 7.57
N VAL A 117 -9.04 2.13 6.41
CA VAL A 117 -10.37 2.60 6.02
C VAL A 117 -11.28 1.39 5.92
N TYR A 118 -12.59 1.58 5.97
CA TYR A 118 -13.54 0.49 6.04
C TYR A 118 -14.61 0.66 4.97
N LEU A 119 -14.78 -0.34 4.11
CA LEU A 119 -15.84 -0.29 3.10
C LEU A 119 -17.17 -0.68 3.75
N SER A 120 -18.14 0.25 3.72
CA SER A 120 -19.50 -0.04 4.19
C SER A 120 -20.16 -1.10 3.29
N ARG A 121 -20.69 -2.18 3.87
CA ARG A 121 -21.41 -3.25 3.15
C ARG A 121 -22.88 -2.90 2.90
N PHE A 122 -23.41 -1.96 3.70
CA PHE A 122 -24.79 -1.45 3.65
C PHE A 122 -24.89 -0.16 4.49
N SER A 123 -25.96 0.59 4.31
CA SER A 123 -26.18 1.81 5.08
C SER A 123 -26.26 1.53 6.58
N GLY A 124 -25.45 2.26 7.36
CA GLY A 124 -25.36 2.07 8.83
C GLY A 124 -24.46 0.91 9.27
N ASP A 125 -23.61 0.39 8.37
CA ASP A 125 -22.61 -0.65 8.68
C ASP A 125 -21.61 -0.18 9.75
N LYS A 126 -21.01 -1.14 10.45
CA LYS A 126 -19.98 -0.90 11.47
C LYS A 126 -18.61 -1.30 10.93
N VAL A 127 -17.56 -0.69 11.50
CA VAL A 127 -16.18 -1.06 11.22
C VAL A 127 -15.84 -2.38 11.91
N GLY A 128 -15.08 -3.22 11.22
CA GLY A 128 -14.62 -4.52 11.71
C GLY A 128 -13.57 -5.10 10.78
N ASP A 129 -12.92 -6.18 11.20
CA ASP A 129 -11.86 -6.84 10.42
C ASP A 129 -12.35 -7.32 9.04
N GLU A 130 -13.66 -7.59 8.92
CA GLU A 130 -14.29 -8.11 7.70
C GLU A 130 -14.49 -7.06 6.59
N ASN A 131 -14.40 -5.77 6.92
CA ASN A 131 -14.53 -4.67 5.96
C ASN A 131 -13.36 -3.68 6.00
N GLU A 132 -12.28 -4.08 6.68
CA GLU A 132 -11.05 -3.30 6.79
C GLU A 132 -10.24 -3.34 5.49
N ILE A 133 -9.76 -2.17 5.08
CA ILE A 133 -8.82 -2.00 3.97
C ILE A 133 -7.63 -1.18 4.49
N PRO A 134 -6.46 -1.79 4.69
CA PRO A 134 -5.27 -1.08 5.13
C PRO A 134 -4.78 -0.12 4.04
N VAL A 135 -4.32 1.05 4.49
CA VAL A 135 -3.77 2.12 3.65
C VAL A 135 -2.38 2.46 4.14
N SER A 136 -1.42 2.58 3.22
CA SER A 136 -0.07 3.03 3.53
C SER A 136 0.41 4.12 2.57
N ALA A 137 1.23 5.03 3.09
CA ALA A 137 1.85 6.11 2.33
C ALA A 137 3.22 6.46 2.94
N ILE A 138 4.23 6.74 2.12
CA ILE A 138 5.54 7.17 2.56
C ILE A 138 5.78 8.60 2.09
N LEU A 139 5.84 9.54 3.05
CA LEU A 139 6.19 10.92 2.76
C LEU A 139 7.71 11.11 2.81
N LEU A 140 8.27 11.58 1.71
CA LEU A 140 9.69 11.89 1.53
C LEU A 140 9.95 13.39 1.66
N PRO A 141 11.20 13.80 1.98
CA PRO A 141 11.62 15.19 1.84
C PRO A 141 11.49 15.65 0.39
N ASP A 142 11.12 16.90 0.20
CA ASP A 142 11.08 17.54 -1.10
C ASP A 142 12.45 18.14 -1.46
N PHE A 143 12.96 17.78 -2.64
CA PHE A 143 14.22 18.26 -3.20
C PHE A 143 14.03 18.99 -4.54
N SER A 144 12.80 19.27 -4.93
CA SER A 144 12.45 19.88 -6.23
C SER A 144 13.05 21.27 -6.39
N GLY A 145 13.22 22.02 -5.31
CA GLY A 145 13.82 23.35 -5.29
C GLY A 145 15.35 23.39 -5.32
N MET A 146 16.04 22.23 -5.26
CA MET A 146 17.51 22.21 -5.25
C MET A 146 18.12 22.51 -6.61
N THR A 147 19.07 23.42 -6.61
CA THR A 147 19.93 23.70 -7.78
C THR A 147 20.93 22.56 -8.03
N GLU A 148 21.50 22.48 -9.24
CA GLU A 148 22.51 21.47 -9.57
C GLU A 148 23.78 21.59 -8.69
N VAL A 149 24.12 22.80 -8.28
CA VAL A 149 25.25 23.04 -7.36
C VAL A 149 24.96 22.49 -5.97
N GLU A 150 23.76 22.68 -5.47
CA GLU A 150 23.31 22.13 -4.19
C GLU A 150 23.25 20.60 -4.22
N LYS A 151 22.73 20.01 -5.32
CA LYS A 151 22.75 18.55 -5.51
C LYS A 151 24.18 17.99 -5.56
N ALA A 152 25.10 18.65 -6.23
CA ALA A 152 26.51 18.24 -6.31
C ALA A 152 27.23 18.33 -4.96
N ASN A 153 26.75 19.18 -4.07
CA ASN A 153 27.28 19.36 -2.71
C ASN A 153 26.39 18.71 -1.62
N ALA A 154 25.40 17.93 -2.01
CA ALA A 154 24.47 17.28 -1.09
C ALA A 154 25.15 16.25 -0.19
N PRO A 155 24.52 15.88 0.93
CA PRO A 155 24.91 14.70 1.69
C PRO A 155 24.69 13.43 0.86
N ALA A 156 25.47 12.41 1.16
CA ALA A 156 25.32 11.11 0.49
C ALA A 156 25.45 10.00 1.57
N ILE A 157 24.40 9.17 1.67
CA ILE A 157 24.40 8.07 2.63
C ILE A 157 25.04 6.82 2.03
N SER A 158 25.95 6.21 2.79
CA SER A 158 26.49 4.89 2.49
C SER A 158 26.28 3.97 3.69
N LEU A 159 25.85 2.75 3.44
CA LEU A 159 25.66 1.72 4.45
C LEU A 159 26.59 0.54 4.20
N SER A 160 27.13 -0.05 5.27
CA SER A 160 27.92 -1.28 5.15
C SER A 160 27.11 -2.47 4.61
N THR A 161 25.79 -2.47 4.83
CA THR A 161 24.84 -3.44 4.25
C THR A 161 23.41 -2.91 4.32
N LYS A 162 22.59 -3.30 3.34
CA LYS A 162 21.11 -3.12 3.33
C LYS A 162 20.37 -4.43 3.66
N GLU A 163 21.10 -5.52 3.87
CA GLU A 163 20.54 -6.82 4.28
C GLU A 163 21.24 -7.34 5.53
N VAL A 164 20.46 -7.81 6.48
CA VAL A 164 20.93 -8.33 7.76
C VAL A 164 20.34 -9.73 7.94
N ASP A 165 21.19 -10.77 7.94
CA ASP A 165 20.75 -12.14 8.21
C ASP A 165 21.12 -12.55 9.64
N MET A 166 20.12 -12.69 10.48
CA MET A 166 20.26 -13.09 11.88
C MET A 166 19.85 -14.55 12.13
N SER A 167 19.51 -15.30 11.09
CA SER A 167 18.94 -16.66 11.20
C SER A 167 19.87 -17.61 11.97
N ALA A 168 21.17 -17.63 11.63
CA ALA A 168 22.16 -18.48 12.29
C ALA A 168 22.34 -18.17 13.79
N ILE A 169 22.26 -16.88 14.17
CA ILE A 169 22.37 -16.46 15.58
C ILE A 169 21.11 -16.86 16.34
N LEU A 170 19.93 -16.61 15.75
CA LEU A 170 18.63 -16.92 16.35
C LEU A 170 18.33 -18.42 16.44
N ALA A 171 19.00 -19.25 15.64
CA ALA A 171 18.94 -20.70 15.80
C ALA A 171 19.49 -21.13 17.18
N LYS A 172 20.51 -20.43 17.68
CA LYS A 172 21.23 -20.77 18.93
C LYS A 172 20.91 -19.86 20.10
N LYS A 173 20.36 -18.66 19.86
CA LYS A 173 20.12 -17.63 20.90
C LYS A 173 18.71 -17.06 20.79
N SER A 174 18.18 -16.59 21.92
CA SER A 174 16.87 -15.92 21.99
C SER A 174 16.88 -14.50 21.43
N LYS A 175 18.07 -13.92 21.26
CA LYS A 175 18.29 -12.54 20.80
C LYS A 175 19.50 -12.46 19.90
N ALA A 176 19.35 -11.80 18.74
CA ALA A 176 20.44 -11.49 17.83
C ALA A 176 20.67 -9.98 17.76
N ARG A 177 21.91 -9.57 17.51
CA ARG A 177 22.31 -8.18 17.30
C ARG A 177 23.29 -8.11 16.16
N GLN A 178 23.12 -7.08 15.31
CA GLN A 178 24.09 -6.75 14.26
C GLN A 178 24.20 -5.23 14.16
N ASP A 179 25.42 -4.77 13.99
CA ASP A 179 25.72 -3.36 13.79
C ASP A 179 25.89 -3.09 12.28
N ILE A 180 25.29 -2.00 11.81
CA ILE A 180 25.44 -1.46 10.46
C ILE A 180 26.15 -0.13 10.60
N THR A 181 27.22 0.06 9.85
CA THR A 181 27.90 1.35 9.78
C THR A 181 27.20 2.21 8.73
N ILE A 182 26.84 3.42 9.12
CA ILE A 182 26.30 4.46 8.24
C ILE A 182 27.37 5.54 8.12
N THR A 183 27.74 5.90 6.90
CA THR A 183 28.78 6.91 6.61
C THR A 183 28.17 7.97 5.72
N ASN A 184 28.47 9.24 6.00
CA ASN A 184 28.23 10.34 5.10
C ASN A 184 29.42 10.47 4.14
N THR A 185 29.21 10.07 2.88
CA THR A 185 30.20 10.19 1.80
C THR A 185 30.02 11.46 0.96
N GLY A 186 29.01 12.28 1.29
CA GLY A 186 28.71 13.53 0.64
C GLY A 186 29.54 14.71 1.17
N ARG A 187 29.16 15.90 0.74
CA ARG A 187 29.87 17.16 1.04
C ARG A 187 29.17 18.05 2.05
N SER A 188 27.90 17.78 2.33
CA SER A 188 27.08 18.49 3.32
C SER A 188 26.67 17.56 4.45
N PRO A 189 26.23 18.06 5.62
CA PRO A 189 25.78 17.24 6.72
C PRO A 189 24.62 16.32 6.34
N LEU A 190 24.80 15.01 6.55
CA LEU A 190 23.75 14.01 6.38
C LEU A 190 22.88 13.97 7.63
N GLN A 191 21.58 14.08 7.45
CA GLN A 191 20.61 14.00 8.51
C GLN A 191 19.69 12.79 8.32
N ILE A 192 19.59 11.95 9.35
CA ILE A 192 18.62 10.85 9.42
C ILE A 192 17.37 11.40 10.09
N ASN A 193 16.40 11.80 9.27
CA ASN A 193 15.18 12.49 9.69
C ASN A 193 14.19 11.57 10.40
N LYS A 194 14.12 10.30 9.97
CA LYS A 194 13.19 9.31 10.53
C LYS A 194 13.80 7.92 10.48
N LEU A 195 13.57 7.13 11.52
CA LEU A 195 13.91 5.71 11.59
C LEU A 195 12.71 4.96 12.14
N GLN A 196 12.13 4.06 11.33
CA GLN A 196 10.90 3.34 11.65
C GLN A 196 11.11 1.83 11.54
N VAL A 197 10.56 1.11 12.51
CA VAL A 197 10.49 -0.36 12.53
C VAL A 197 9.01 -0.79 12.54
N PHE A 198 8.69 -1.86 11.83
CA PHE A 198 7.30 -2.29 11.60
C PHE A 198 6.96 -3.61 12.28
N HIS A 199 7.86 -4.12 13.11
CA HIS A 199 7.64 -5.39 13.77
C HIS A 199 8.16 -5.36 15.22
N PRO A 200 7.37 -5.80 16.21
CA PRO A 200 7.75 -5.72 17.63
C PRO A 200 8.95 -6.60 18.00
N ALA A 201 9.35 -7.54 17.11
CA ALA A 201 10.57 -8.32 17.31
C ALA A 201 11.84 -7.52 17.01
N VAL A 202 11.76 -6.41 16.26
CA VAL A 202 12.89 -5.61 15.82
C VAL A 202 13.02 -4.38 16.70
N GLY A 203 14.21 -4.16 17.23
CA GLY A 203 14.59 -2.92 17.92
C GLY A 203 15.82 -2.32 17.27
N VAL A 204 15.89 -1.01 17.25
CA VAL A 204 17.02 -0.27 16.66
C VAL A 204 17.56 0.76 17.63
N ASN A 205 18.86 1.00 17.55
CA ASN A 205 19.53 2.06 18.29
C ASN A 205 20.55 2.74 17.38
N LEU A 206 20.35 4.03 17.13
CA LEU A 206 21.22 4.90 16.34
C LEU A 206 21.96 5.84 17.28
N LYS A 207 23.29 5.83 17.24
CA LYS A 207 24.10 6.67 18.14
C LYS A 207 24.05 8.15 17.80
N LYS A 208 24.01 8.49 16.51
CA LYS A 208 24.05 9.85 16.01
C LYS A 208 23.23 9.95 14.75
N SER A 209 22.32 10.93 14.68
CA SER A 209 21.42 11.14 13.55
C SER A 209 21.89 12.19 12.56
N VAL A 210 22.89 13.01 12.91
CA VAL A 210 23.50 14.01 12.03
C VAL A 210 24.99 13.69 11.89
N LEU A 211 25.46 13.50 10.64
CA LEU A 211 26.84 13.14 10.33
C LEU A 211 27.48 14.22 9.45
N GLN A 212 28.62 14.74 9.88
CA GLN A 212 29.43 15.64 9.04
C GLN A 212 30.02 14.86 7.85
N PRO A 213 30.46 15.53 6.78
CA PRO A 213 31.17 14.90 5.67
C PRO A 213 32.31 14.00 6.15
N GLY A 214 32.34 12.75 5.68
CA GLY A 214 33.29 11.70 6.09
C GLY A 214 33.00 11.04 7.43
N GLU A 215 32.03 11.53 8.19
CA GLU A 215 31.72 10.96 9.50
C GLU A 215 30.86 9.68 9.40
N SER A 216 31.06 8.77 10.34
CA SER A 216 30.31 7.52 10.43
C SER A 216 29.62 7.37 11.77
N THR A 217 28.47 6.67 11.77
CA THR A 217 27.76 6.26 12.98
C THR A 217 27.38 4.78 12.92
N ARG A 218 26.99 4.26 14.05
CA ARG A 218 26.57 2.88 14.21
C ARG A 218 25.05 2.80 14.41
N LEU A 219 24.40 2.07 13.54
CA LEU A 219 23.01 1.62 13.71
C LEU A 219 23.03 0.18 14.23
N ARG A 220 22.61 -0.04 15.45
CA ARG A 220 22.46 -1.38 16.02
C ARG A 220 21.06 -1.90 15.78
N VAL A 221 20.94 -2.99 15.06
CA VAL A 221 19.70 -3.74 14.87
C VAL A 221 19.68 -4.92 15.83
N THR A 222 18.56 -5.11 16.52
CA THR A 222 18.34 -6.19 17.47
C THR A 222 17.06 -6.94 17.09
N VAL A 223 17.10 -8.27 17.08
CA VAL A 223 15.90 -9.10 16.88
C VAL A 223 15.73 -10.01 18.10
N VAL A 224 14.49 -10.06 18.62
CA VAL A 224 14.10 -10.91 19.75
C VAL A 224 13.23 -12.05 19.24
N LYS A 225 13.73 -13.30 19.32
CA LYS A 225 13.12 -14.50 18.72
C LYS A 225 11.67 -14.71 19.14
N LYS A 226 11.35 -14.61 20.42
CA LYS A 226 10.00 -14.84 20.97
C LYS A 226 8.94 -13.91 20.38
N ASN A 227 9.34 -12.75 19.87
CA ASN A 227 8.42 -11.74 19.33
C ASN A 227 8.20 -11.87 17.82
N ILE A 228 8.91 -12.76 17.10
CA ILE A 228 8.81 -12.90 15.64
C ILE A 228 7.41 -13.41 15.24
N GLY A 229 6.78 -14.25 16.08
CA GLY A 229 5.46 -14.85 15.81
C GLY A 229 5.54 -15.96 14.73
N LYS A 230 4.41 -16.66 14.54
CA LYS A 230 4.30 -17.77 13.57
C LYS A 230 4.06 -17.32 12.12
N LYS A 231 3.50 -16.12 11.91
CA LYS A 231 3.25 -15.58 10.56
C LYS A 231 4.55 -15.02 10.00
N ARG A 232 4.95 -15.47 8.82
CA ARG A 232 6.08 -14.91 8.06
C ARG A 232 5.75 -13.45 7.70
N ARG A 233 6.27 -12.51 8.46
CA ARG A 233 6.25 -11.09 8.11
C ARG A 233 7.66 -10.67 7.71
N HIS A 234 7.77 -9.88 6.66
CA HIS A 234 9.04 -9.28 6.26
C HIS A 234 9.48 -8.30 7.37
N LEU A 235 10.56 -8.66 8.06
CA LEU A 235 11.18 -7.77 9.03
C LEU A 235 11.99 -6.74 8.25
N ARG A 236 11.63 -5.49 8.39
CA ARG A 236 12.34 -4.38 7.74
C ARG A 236 12.37 -3.16 8.63
N LEU A 237 13.31 -2.29 8.38
CA LEU A 237 13.31 -0.93 8.90
C LEU A 237 13.39 0.06 7.74
N LEU A 238 12.78 1.21 7.94
CA LEU A 238 12.77 2.32 7.01
C LEU A 238 13.54 3.50 7.63
N MET A 239 14.40 4.09 6.85
CA MET A 239 15.13 5.29 7.20
C MET A 239 14.84 6.37 6.16
N ILE A 240 14.49 7.57 6.62
CA ILE A 240 14.31 8.76 5.77
C ILE A 240 15.47 9.70 6.06
N THR A 241 16.11 10.19 5.00
CA THR A 241 17.31 11.03 5.06
C THR A 241 17.13 12.31 4.23
N ASN A 242 18.05 13.24 4.40
CA ASN A 242 18.18 14.42 3.55
C ASN A 242 19.12 14.22 2.36
N ASP A 243 19.47 12.98 2.01
CA ASP A 243 20.18 12.65 0.78
C ASP A 243 19.21 12.67 -0.39
N PRO A 244 19.35 13.59 -1.36
CA PRO A 244 18.41 13.69 -2.48
C PRO A 244 18.46 12.49 -3.44
N MET A 245 19.56 11.73 -3.45
CA MET A 245 19.70 10.52 -4.26
C MET A 245 19.18 9.25 -3.55
N GLN A 246 19.16 9.25 -2.22
CA GLN A 246 18.65 8.17 -1.39
C GLN A 246 17.82 8.70 -0.20
N PRO A 247 16.69 9.39 -0.48
CA PRO A 247 15.84 9.93 0.58
C PRO A 247 15.18 8.85 1.41
N LYS A 248 15.00 7.66 0.81
CA LYS A 248 14.44 6.46 1.43
C LYS A 248 15.45 5.33 1.39
N VAL A 249 15.77 4.78 2.56
CA VAL A 249 16.61 3.58 2.70
C VAL A 249 15.83 2.51 3.44
N GLU A 250 15.64 1.36 2.80
CA GLU A 250 15.09 0.18 3.44
C GLU A 250 16.20 -0.81 3.78
N ILE A 251 16.16 -1.36 5.00
CA ILE A 251 17.07 -2.42 5.44
C ILE A 251 16.24 -3.66 5.74
N ASN A 252 16.50 -4.73 5.00
CA ASN A 252 15.82 -6.00 5.12
C ASN A 252 16.48 -6.88 6.18
N ILE A 253 15.67 -7.49 7.03
CA ILE A 253 16.14 -8.34 8.12
C ILE A 253 15.63 -9.76 7.89
N LYS A 254 16.56 -10.71 7.71
CA LYS A 254 16.26 -12.13 7.62
C LYS A 254 16.41 -12.75 9.02
N ALA A 255 15.33 -13.36 9.50
CA ALA A 255 15.30 -14.04 10.78
C ALA A 255 14.44 -15.31 10.64
N LYS A 256 15.05 -16.39 10.15
CA LYS A 256 14.38 -17.69 10.09
C LYS A 256 14.39 -18.31 11.49
N GLN A 257 13.25 -18.91 11.88
CA GLN A 257 13.17 -19.78 13.06
C GLN A 257 13.66 -21.18 12.72
#